data_3276d3b9d28c537e9957b61df73e14cc
#
_entry.id   3276d3b9d28c537e9957b61df73e14cc
#
_cell.length_a   1.000
_cell.length_b   1.000
_cell.length_c   1.000
_cell.angle_alpha   90.00
_cell.angle_beta   90.00
_cell.angle_gamma   90.00
#
_symmetry.space_group_name_H-M   'P 1'
#
loop_
_entity.id
_entity.type
_entity.pdbx_description
1 polymer ?
#
loop_
_entity_poly.entity_id
_entity_poly.type
_entity_poly.pdbx_seq_one_letter_code
_entity_poly.pdbx_strand_id
1 'polypeptide(L)'
;MTMPFKGVSADDRRTDRRNRLVVAAFEIAGTEGAGALGVGRVCLAAGLTKRYFYESFASLAELQSAVVDHAIAAMSERVDPYRPTGPGGPPQAWLEAFVGALVDDECLARVLLAETHGGALSPFRHQIIDVAIAGMAPPGSDPQADLRARLGAYAQIGTLTELCLAWHRGQLAMERATLVDVLADLFVRIDGARSAAPGTSSC
;
A
#
# COMPACT_ATOMS: atom_id res chain seq x y z
N MET A 1 -36.34 20.60 -26.74
CA MET A 1 -35.68 19.27 -26.64
C MET A 1 -35.05 19.16 -25.26
N THR A 2 -35.82 18.61 -24.32
CA THR A 2 -35.44 18.55 -22.88
C THR A 2 -34.55 17.34 -22.69
N MET A 3 -33.28 17.54 -22.36
CA MET A 3 -32.39 16.43 -21.96
C MET A 3 -32.92 15.78 -20.66
N PRO A 4 -33.04 14.44 -20.62
CA PRO A 4 -33.40 13.76 -19.37
C PRO A 4 -32.27 13.91 -18.34
N PHE A 5 -32.59 14.45 -17.19
CA PHE A 5 -31.73 14.49 -16.00
C PHE A 5 -31.51 13.03 -15.56
N LYS A 6 -30.35 12.46 -15.90
CA LYS A 6 -29.96 11.11 -15.48
C LYS A 6 -29.69 11.14 -13.97
N GLY A 7 -30.71 10.86 -13.18
CA GLY A 7 -30.57 10.82 -11.71
C GLY A 7 -29.50 9.80 -11.32
N VAL A 8 -28.62 10.18 -10.40
CA VAL A 8 -27.60 9.30 -9.79
C VAL A 8 -28.27 8.03 -9.28
N SER A 9 -27.81 6.86 -9.70
CA SER A 9 -28.40 5.56 -9.33
C SER A 9 -28.33 5.29 -7.82
N ALA A 10 -29.11 4.36 -7.32
CA ALA A 10 -29.01 3.95 -5.91
C ALA A 10 -27.65 3.35 -5.60
N ASP A 11 -27.05 2.63 -6.55
CA ASP A 11 -25.72 2.04 -6.44
C ASP A 11 -24.63 3.10 -6.43
N ASP A 12 -24.72 4.13 -7.29
CA ASP A 12 -23.76 5.23 -7.30
C ASP A 12 -23.75 5.95 -5.94
N ARG A 13 -24.93 6.20 -5.37
CA ARG A 13 -25.05 6.81 -4.03
C ARG A 13 -24.49 5.92 -2.92
N ARG A 14 -24.62 4.61 -3.03
CA ARG A 14 -24.03 3.66 -2.07
C ARG A 14 -22.50 3.68 -2.18
N THR A 15 -21.96 3.64 -3.38
CA THR A 15 -20.53 3.72 -3.67
C THR A 15 -19.95 5.04 -3.15
N ASP A 16 -20.59 6.16 -3.40
CA ASP A 16 -20.18 7.48 -2.89
C ASP A 16 -20.11 7.48 -1.36
N ARG A 17 -21.15 6.99 -0.66
CA ARG A 17 -21.14 6.92 0.80
C ARG A 17 -20.02 6.02 1.32
N ARG A 18 -19.78 4.86 0.68
CA ARG A 18 -18.68 3.96 1.05
C ARG A 18 -17.34 4.67 0.91
N ASN A 19 -17.10 5.35 -0.20
CA ASN A 19 -15.86 6.08 -0.46
C ASN A 19 -15.65 7.21 0.56
N ARG A 20 -16.68 7.98 0.88
CA ARG A 20 -16.60 9.03 1.91
C ARG A 20 -16.21 8.49 3.28
N LEU A 21 -16.73 7.32 3.67
CA LEU A 21 -16.34 6.66 4.92
C LEU A 21 -14.88 6.21 4.90
N VAL A 22 -14.39 5.67 3.76
CA VAL A 22 -13.00 5.25 3.61
C VAL A 22 -12.06 6.44 3.67
N VAL A 23 -12.34 7.51 2.93
CA VAL A 23 -11.50 8.73 2.93
C VAL A 23 -11.44 9.35 4.33
N ALA A 24 -12.58 9.52 5.00
CA ALA A 24 -12.60 10.04 6.36
C ALA A 24 -11.82 9.14 7.36
N ALA A 25 -11.91 7.82 7.20
CA ALA A 25 -11.15 6.89 8.03
C ALA A 25 -9.65 6.93 7.72
N PHE A 26 -9.27 7.06 6.45
CA PHE A 26 -7.88 7.22 6.03
C PHE A 26 -7.26 8.50 6.63
N GLU A 27 -7.96 9.63 6.57
CA GLU A 27 -7.51 10.89 7.17
C GLU A 27 -7.33 10.77 8.69
N ILE A 28 -8.29 10.14 9.40
CA ILE A 28 -8.17 9.90 10.85
C ILE A 28 -6.96 8.99 11.14
N ALA A 29 -6.82 7.89 10.41
CA ALA A 29 -5.69 6.98 10.61
C ALA A 29 -4.35 7.64 10.31
N GLY A 30 -4.29 8.48 9.27
CA GLY A 30 -3.10 9.20 8.86
C GLY A 30 -2.69 10.35 9.78
N THR A 31 -3.65 11.02 10.43
CA THR A 31 -3.35 12.17 11.31
C THR A 31 -3.24 11.79 12.78
N GLU A 32 -4.10 10.89 13.26
CA GLU A 32 -4.24 10.58 14.69
C GLU A 32 -3.87 9.13 15.03
N GLY A 33 -3.67 8.29 14.00
CA GLY A 33 -3.42 6.87 14.14
C GLY A 33 -4.71 6.03 14.04
N ALA A 34 -4.56 4.82 13.53
CA ALA A 34 -5.70 3.91 13.31
C ALA A 34 -6.38 3.44 14.60
N GLY A 35 -5.73 3.56 15.75
CA GLY A 35 -6.34 3.33 17.07
C GLY A 35 -7.46 4.33 17.40
N ALA A 36 -7.48 5.51 16.74
CA ALA A 36 -8.53 6.52 16.88
C ALA A 36 -9.79 6.21 16.06
N LEU A 37 -9.75 5.18 15.19
CA LEU A 37 -10.90 4.79 14.37
C LEU A 37 -12.04 4.25 15.24
N GLY A 38 -13.24 4.76 14.99
CA GLY A 38 -14.47 4.28 15.60
C GLY A 38 -15.66 4.64 14.73
N VAL A 39 -16.68 3.78 14.70
CA VAL A 39 -17.85 3.95 13.82
C VAL A 39 -18.48 5.34 13.96
N GLY A 40 -18.66 5.83 15.19
CA GLY A 40 -19.26 7.13 15.42
C GLY A 40 -18.40 8.29 14.91
N ARG A 41 -17.10 8.20 15.12
CA ARG A 41 -16.11 9.21 14.71
C ARG A 41 -16.01 9.30 13.19
N VAL A 42 -15.87 8.16 12.53
CA VAL A 42 -15.80 8.10 11.06
C VAL A 42 -17.09 8.64 10.43
N CYS A 43 -18.25 8.23 10.96
CA CYS A 43 -19.53 8.76 10.49
C CYS A 43 -19.62 10.29 10.61
N LEU A 44 -19.17 10.83 11.74
CA LEU A 44 -19.16 12.29 11.97
C LEU A 44 -18.26 12.99 10.95
N ALA A 45 -17.03 12.50 10.77
CA ALA A 45 -16.07 13.06 9.80
C ALA A 45 -16.59 12.97 8.36
N ALA A 46 -17.22 11.85 8.00
CA ALA A 46 -17.81 11.65 6.67
C ALA A 46 -19.12 12.41 6.44
N GLY A 47 -19.72 13.04 7.46
CA GLY A 47 -21.05 13.65 7.39
C GLY A 47 -22.16 12.63 7.13
N LEU A 48 -22.04 11.42 7.70
CA LEU A 48 -22.96 10.29 7.52
C LEU A 48 -23.48 9.77 8.86
N THR A 49 -24.56 9.01 8.83
CA THR A 49 -25.11 8.35 10.01
C THR A 49 -24.57 6.93 10.16
N LYS A 50 -24.66 6.36 11.39
CA LYS A 50 -24.29 4.95 11.65
C LYS A 50 -25.07 3.98 10.79
N ARG A 51 -26.31 4.30 10.38
CA ARG A 51 -27.09 3.48 9.47
C ARG A 51 -26.36 3.30 8.14
N TYR A 52 -25.88 4.39 7.54
CA TYR A 52 -25.13 4.32 6.28
C TYR A 52 -23.78 3.62 6.41
N PHE A 53 -23.18 3.68 7.61
CA PHE A 53 -22.01 2.85 7.89
C PHE A 53 -22.33 1.36 7.74
N TYR A 54 -23.35 0.87 8.46
CA TYR A 54 -23.72 -0.55 8.44
C TYR A 54 -24.36 -1.02 7.12
N GLU A 55 -24.82 -0.11 6.27
CA GLU A 55 -25.19 -0.40 4.88
C GLU A 55 -23.95 -0.61 3.97
N SER A 56 -22.77 -0.09 4.36
CA SER A 56 -21.52 -0.08 3.57
C SER A 56 -20.49 -1.06 4.09
N PHE A 57 -20.44 -1.30 5.40
CA PHE A 57 -19.45 -2.13 6.09
C PHE A 57 -20.12 -2.95 7.18
N ALA A 58 -19.84 -4.26 7.25
CA ALA A 58 -20.34 -5.12 8.30
C ALA A 58 -19.67 -4.86 9.66
N SER A 59 -18.43 -4.34 9.65
CA SER A 59 -17.64 -4.11 10.86
C SER A 59 -16.62 -2.98 10.69
N LEU A 60 -16.06 -2.53 11.82
CA LEU A 60 -14.92 -1.61 11.80
C LEU A 60 -13.69 -2.24 11.13
N ALA A 61 -13.49 -3.55 11.32
CA ALA A 61 -12.38 -4.27 10.69
C ALA A 61 -12.48 -4.28 9.16
N GLU A 62 -13.69 -4.39 8.61
CA GLU A 62 -13.89 -4.27 7.15
C GLU A 62 -13.57 -2.86 6.64
N LEU A 63 -13.93 -1.82 7.38
CA LEU A 63 -13.50 -0.46 7.05
C LEU A 63 -11.99 -0.31 7.15
N GLN A 64 -11.34 -0.86 8.18
CA GLN A 64 -9.88 -0.82 8.33
C GLN A 64 -9.16 -1.50 7.15
N SER A 65 -9.66 -2.64 6.70
CA SER A 65 -9.19 -3.30 5.48
C SER A 65 -9.30 -2.37 4.26
N ALA A 66 -10.45 -1.73 4.08
CA ALA A 66 -10.68 -0.80 2.97
C ALA A 66 -9.80 0.47 3.06
N VAL A 67 -9.38 0.90 4.25
CA VAL A 67 -8.40 1.99 4.43
C VAL A 67 -7.03 1.58 3.90
N VAL A 68 -6.60 0.34 4.17
CA VAL A 68 -5.33 -0.18 3.63
C VAL A 68 -5.41 -0.32 2.11
N ASP A 69 -6.51 -0.84 1.56
CA ASP A 69 -6.73 -0.92 0.11
C ASP A 69 -6.67 0.47 -0.55
N HIS A 70 -7.28 1.48 0.10
CA HIS A 70 -7.24 2.87 -0.37
C HIS A 70 -5.81 3.42 -0.39
N ALA A 71 -5.03 3.19 0.67
CA ALA A 71 -3.64 3.61 0.74
C ALA A 71 -2.77 2.91 -0.33
N ILE A 72 -2.98 1.61 -0.56
CA ILE A 72 -2.32 0.85 -1.64
C ILE A 72 -2.66 1.45 -3.01
N ALA A 73 -3.93 1.73 -3.27
CA ALA A 73 -4.38 2.32 -4.54
C ALA A 73 -3.74 3.70 -4.76
N ALA A 74 -3.75 4.57 -3.74
CA ALA A 74 -3.14 5.90 -3.80
C ALA A 74 -1.62 5.84 -4.04
N MET A 75 -0.91 4.87 -3.45
CA MET A 75 0.51 4.63 -3.74
C MET A 75 0.69 4.12 -5.17
N SER A 76 -0.13 3.15 -5.60
CA SER A 76 -0.05 2.56 -6.95
C SER A 76 -0.23 3.62 -8.04
N GLU A 77 -1.20 4.50 -7.91
CA GLU A 77 -1.42 5.61 -8.87
C GLU A 77 -0.17 6.48 -9.07
N ARG A 78 0.63 6.66 -8.01
CA ARG A 78 1.85 7.48 -8.05
C ARG A 78 3.05 6.75 -8.65
N VAL A 79 3.15 5.42 -8.45
CA VAL A 79 4.33 4.64 -8.86
C VAL A 79 4.14 3.83 -10.14
N ASP A 80 2.91 3.50 -10.53
CA ASP A 80 2.61 2.69 -11.72
C ASP A 80 3.16 3.26 -13.04
N PRO A 81 3.22 4.59 -13.26
CA PRO A 81 3.87 5.14 -14.45
C PRO A 81 5.35 4.76 -14.60
N TYR A 82 6.00 4.39 -13.51
CA TYR A 82 7.42 4.02 -13.45
C TYR A 82 7.63 2.52 -13.23
N ARG A 83 6.57 1.70 -13.30
CA ARG A 83 6.64 0.26 -13.06
C ARG A 83 7.58 -0.41 -14.07
N PRO A 84 8.48 -1.33 -13.60
CA PRO A 84 9.38 -2.04 -14.51
C PRO A 84 8.60 -2.93 -15.46
N THR A 85 9.01 -2.93 -16.73
CA THR A 85 8.40 -3.75 -17.79
C THR A 85 9.18 -5.04 -18.09
N GLY A 86 10.27 -5.31 -17.34
CA GLY A 86 11.17 -6.44 -17.55
C GLY A 86 11.76 -7.01 -16.26
N PRO A 87 12.56 -8.09 -16.35
CA PRO A 87 13.25 -8.67 -15.21
C PRO A 87 14.32 -7.68 -14.68
N GLY A 88 14.39 -7.57 -13.38
CA GLY A 88 15.28 -6.67 -12.65
C GLY A 88 14.52 -6.00 -11.51
N GLY A 89 15.24 -5.44 -10.56
CA GLY A 89 14.63 -4.64 -9.48
C GLY A 89 13.86 -3.43 -10.01
N PRO A 90 13.04 -2.78 -9.21
CA PRO A 90 12.32 -1.58 -9.65
C PRO A 90 13.32 -0.54 -10.14
N PRO A 91 13.01 0.17 -11.25
CA PRO A 91 13.83 1.26 -11.72
C PRO A 91 14.03 2.31 -10.63
N GLN A 92 15.15 3.01 -10.64
CA GLN A 92 15.39 4.12 -9.71
C GLN A 92 14.24 5.12 -9.71
N ALA A 93 13.67 5.44 -10.89
CA ALA A 93 12.53 6.32 -11.03
C ALA A 93 11.28 5.83 -10.25
N TRP A 94 11.06 4.52 -10.16
CA TRP A 94 9.99 3.95 -9.34
C TRP A 94 10.24 4.16 -7.84
N LEU A 95 11.48 3.94 -7.40
CA LEU A 95 11.89 4.17 -6.01
C LEU A 95 11.80 5.65 -5.64
N GLU A 96 12.22 6.55 -6.53
CA GLU A 96 12.09 7.99 -6.37
C GLU A 96 10.61 8.41 -6.22
N ALA A 97 9.73 7.86 -7.06
CA ALA A 97 8.30 8.12 -6.98
C ALA A 97 7.70 7.57 -5.68
N PHE A 98 8.10 6.36 -5.25
CA PHE A 98 7.63 5.74 -4.02
C PHE A 98 8.05 6.55 -2.79
N VAL A 99 9.34 6.86 -2.66
CA VAL A 99 9.85 7.66 -1.53
C VAL A 99 9.28 9.08 -1.57
N GLY A 100 9.13 9.65 -2.79
CA GLY A 100 8.49 10.95 -2.98
C GLY A 100 7.05 10.98 -2.47
N ALA A 101 6.26 9.97 -2.82
CA ALA A 101 4.87 9.86 -2.38
C ALA A 101 4.75 9.82 -0.84
N LEU A 102 5.68 9.17 -0.15
CA LEU A 102 5.71 9.13 1.32
C LEU A 102 6.12 10.47 1.95
N VAL A 103 6.94 11.28 1.26
CA VAL A 103 7.31 12.63 1.71
C VAL A 103 6.18 13.62 1.49
N ASP A 104 5.52 13.53 0.34
CA ASP A 104 4.48 14.48 -0.08
C ASP A 104 3.15 14.23 0.63
N ASP A 105 2.95 13.02 1.20
CA ASP A 105 1.71 12.61 1.85
C ASP A 105 1.99 11.88 3.18
N GLU A 106 1.98 12.65 4.26
CA GLU A 106 2.26 12.14 5.61
C GLU A 106 1.20 11.13 6.09
N CYS A 107 -0.06 11.28 5.66
CA CYS A 107 -1.11 10.31 5.96
C CYS A 107 -0.82 8.96 5.30
N LEU A 108 -0.42 8.98 4.03
CA LEU A 108 -0.03 7.79 3.29
C LEU A 108 1.18 7.10 3.94
N ALA A 109 2.22 7.86 4.29
CA ALA A 109 3.39 7.34 4.97
C ALA A 109 3.03 6.69 6.30
N ARG A 110 2.22 7.33 7.13
CA ARG A 110 1.80 6.79 8.41
C ARG A 110 0.99 5.50 8.24
N VAL A 111 -0.01 5.49 7.36
CA VAL A 111 -0.86 4.30 7.14
C VAL A 111 -0.03 3.15 6.61
N LEU A 112 0.76 3.35 5.54
CA LEU A 112 1.51 2.26 4.90
C LEU A 112 2.71 1.79 5.71
N LEU A 113 3.38 2.66 6.46
CA LEU A 113 4.59 2.30 7.21
C LEU A 113 4.29 2.00 8.69
N ALA A 114 3.74 2.97 9.43
CA ALA A 114 3.63 2.84 10.88
C ALA A 114 2.46 1.94 11.30
N GLU A 115 1.26 2.18 10.76
CA GLU A 115 0.05 1.50 11.20
C GLU A 115 -0.01 0.04 10.77
N THR A 116 0.55 -0.30 9.60
CA THR A 116 0.61 -1.69 9.11
C THR A 116 1.79 -2.48 9.68
N HIS A 117 2.80 -1.84 10.30
CA HIS A 117 3.96 -2.51 10.90
C HIS A 117 3.83 -2.79 12.40
N GLY A 118 3.07 -2.01 13.12
CA GLY A 118 2.93 -2.18 14.57
C GLY A 118 1.71 -1.49 15.15
N GLY A 119 0.93 -0.82 14.31
CA GLY A 119 -0.31 -0.15 14.67
C GLY A 119 -1.55 -1.04 14.52
N ALA A 120 -2.71 -0.40 14.62
CA ALA A 120 -4.00 -1.09 14.58
C ALA A 120 -4.35 -1.70 13.21
N LEU A 121 -3.62 -1.33 12.13
CA LEU A 121 -3.78 -1.91 10.79
C LEU A 121 -2.82 -3.07 10.50
N SER A 122 -1.98 -3.47 11.46
CA SER A 122 -1.04 -4.59 11.27
C SER A 122 -1.69 -5.92 10.84
N PRO A 123 -2.93 -6.28 11.22
CA PRO A 123 -3.59 -7.47 10.70
C PRO A 123 -3.80 -7.46 9.18
N PHE A 124 -3.81 -6.27 8.56
CA PHE A 124 -4.06 -6.08 7.12
C PHE A 124 -2.78 -5.92 6.29
N ARG A 125 -1.59 -6.05 6.90
CA ARG A 125 -0.30 -5.95 6.21
C ARG A 125 -0.15 -6.92 5.04
N HIS A 126 -0.79 -8.08 5.12
CA HIS A 126 -0.79 -9.08 4.05
C HIS A 126 -1.28 -8.52 2.71
N GLN A 127 -2.24 -7.57 2.71
CA GLN A 127 -2.75 -6.93 1.49
C GLN A 127 -1.63 -6.23 0.70
N ILE A 128 -0.74 -5.50 1.40
CA ILE A 128 0.43 -4.86 0.79
C ILE A 128 1.36 -5.90 0.16
N ILE A 129 1.60 -6.99 0.89
CA ILE A 129 2.48 -8.08 0.45
C ILE A 129 1.91 -8.77 -0.78
N ASP A 130 0.61 -9.07 -0.79
CA ASP A 130 -0.07 -9.75 -1.90
C ASP A 130 -0.02 -8.90 -3.19
N VAL A 131 -0.26 -7.59 -3.09
CA VAL A 131 -0.15 -6.67 -4.23
C VAL A 131 1.28 -6.60 -4.76
N ALA A 132 2.27 -6.56 -3.87
CA ALA A 132 3.67 -6.52 -4.29
C ALA A 132 4.12 -7.84 -4.93
N ILE A 133 3.71 -9.00 -4.38
CA ILE A 133 3.97 -10.31 -5.00
C ILE A 133 3.36 -10.36 -6.41
N ALA A 134 2.10 -9.95 -6.55
CA ALA A 134 1.42 -9.92 -7.85
C ALA A 134 2.13 -9.00 -8.85
N GLY A 135 2.64 -7.84 -8.38
CA GLY A 135 3.36 -6.87 -9.21
C GLY A 135 4.76 -7.32 -9.64
N MET A 136 5.39 -8.24 -8.91
CA MET A 136 6.74 -8.76 -9.19
C MET A 136 6.74 -10.08 -9.97
N ALA A 137 5.57 -10.70 -10.13
CA ALA A 137 5.46 -11.99 -10.82
C ALA A 137 5.59 -11.83 -12.35
N PRO A 138 6.29 -12.73 -13.04
CA PRO A 138 6.27 -12.74 -14.49
C PRO A 138 4.86 -12.97 -15.05
N PRO A 139 4.51 -12.35 -16.20
CA PRO A 139 3.22 -12.58 -16.83
C PRO A 139 2.94 -14.07 -17.06
N GLY A 140 1.77 -14.54 -16.59
CA GLY A 140 1.35 -15.95 -16.77
C GLY A 140 1.96 -16.96 -15.79
N SER A 141 2.80 -16.53 -14.85
CA SER A 141 3.26 -17.37 -13.74
C SER A 141 2.24 -17.41 -12.62
N ASP A 142 2.25 -18.51 -11.83
CA ASP A 142 1.56 -18.52 -10.52
C ASP A 142 2.51 -17.98 -9.44
N PRO A 143 2.32 -16.75 -8.95
CA PRO A 143 3.22 -16.16 -7.95
C PRO A 143 3.23 -16.94 -6.63
N GLN A 144 2.17 -17.69 -6.36
CA GLN A 144 2.03 -18.46 -5.12
C GLN A 144 2.75 -19.82 -5.22
N ALA A 145 2.92 -20.36 -6.43
CA ALA A 145 3.67 -21.60 -6.66
C ALA A 145 5.19 -21.41 -6.63
N ASP A 146 5.69 -20.20 -6.96
CA ASP A 146 7.13 -19.89 -6.92
C ASP A 146 7.57 -19.38 -5.55
N LEU A 147 8.03 -20.28 -4.70
CA LEU A 147 8.54 -19.96 -3.36
C LEU A 147 9.69 -18.93 -3.40
N ARG A 148 10.58 -18.99 -4.42
CA ARG A 148 11.70 -18.05 -4.53
C ARG A 148 11.23 -16.65 -4.87
N ALA A 149 10.27 -16.51 -5.78
CA ALA A 149 9.64 -15.23 -6.10
C ALA A 149 8.99 -14.63 -4.86
N ARG A 150 8.25 -15.44 -4.09
CA ARG A 150 7.63 -15.00 -2.83
C ARG A 150 8.65 -14.54 -1.80
N LEU A 151 9.70 -15.32 -1.56
CA LEU A 151 10.77 -14.95 -0.61
C LEU A 151 11.47 -13.65 -1.03
N GLY A 152 11.74 -13.47 -2.33
CA GLY A 152 12.28 -12.22 -2.87
C GLY A 152 11.36 -11.03 -2.64
N ALA A 153 10.06 -11.18 -2.89
CA ALA A 153 9.06 -10.13 -2.64
C ALA A 153 8.99 -9.75 -1.15
N TYR A 154 8.96 -10.74 -0.24
CA TYR A 154 9.02 -10.48 1.20
C TYR A 154 10.29 -9.73 1.61
N ALA A 155 11.46 -10.10 1.05
CA ALA A 155 12.72 -9.43 1.34
C ALA A 155 12.72 -7.98 0.83
N GLN A 156 12.24 -7.74 -0.40
CA GLN A 156 12.18 -6.40 -0.99
C GLN A 156 11.20 -5.49 -0.24
N ILE A 157 9.99 -5.99 0.06
CA ILE A 157 9.00 -5.21 0.82
C ILE A 157 9.50 -4.94 2.23
N GLY A 158 10.07 -5.94 2.89
CA GLY A 158 10.66 -5.76 4.22
C GLY A 158 11.75 -4.71 4.21
N THR A 159 12.69 -4.77 3.26
CA THR A 159 13.77 -3.79 3.10
C THR A 159 13.21 -2.39 2.85
N LEU A 160 12.27 -2.26 1.88
CA LEU A 160 11.65 -0.98 1.53
C LEU A 160 10.95 -0.35 2.74
N THR A 161 10.07 -1.11 3.37
CA THR A 161 9.23 -0.59 4.45
C THR A 161 10.03 -0.28 5.72
N GLU A 162 10.99 -1.13 6.12
CA GLU A 162 11.81 -0.88 7.31
C GLU A 162 12.76 0.31 7.13
N LEU A 163 13.42 0.42 5.96
CA LEU A 163 14.31 1.55 5.70
C LEU A 163 13.53 2.87 5.57
N CYS A 164 12.41 2.87 4.86
CA CYS A 164 11.55 4.05 4.77
C CYS A 164 10.98 4.46 6.13
N LEU A 165 10.56 3.49 6.96
CA LEU A 165 10.05 3.75 8.30
C LEU A 165 11.13 4.32 9.22
N ALA A 166 12.34 3.73 9.22
CA ALA A 166 13.46 4.20 10.01
C ALA A 166 13.92 5.61 9.59
N TRP A 167 13.91 5.86 8.27
CA TRP A 167 14.22 7.18 7.72
C TRP A 167 13.14 8.21 8.07
N HIS A 168 11.87 7.89 7.90
CA HIS A 168 10.75 8.75 8.26
C HIS A 168 10.74 9.11 9.75
N ARG A 169 11.16 8.19 10.62
CA ARG A 169 11.31 8.41 12.07
C ARG A 169 12.58 9.17 12.46
N GLY A 170 13.42 9.58 11.51
CA GLY A 170 14.68 10.25 11.76
C GLY A 170 15.77 9.36 12.37
N GLN A 171 15.58 8.02 12.38
CA GLN A 171 16.59 7.07 12.87
C GLN A 171 17.76 6.91 11.88
N LEU A 172 17.53 7.19 10.62
CA LEU A 172 18.53 7.20 9.55
C LEU A 172 18.70 8.65 9.06
N ALA A 173 19.79 9.28 9.48
CA ALA A 173 20.13 10.64 9.07
C ALA A 173 20.82 10.63 7.70
N MET A 174 20.03 10.63 6.62
CA MET A 174 20.51 10.67 5.24
C MET A 174 19.58 11.48 4.34
N GLU A 175 20.12 11.98 3.24
CA GLU A 175 19.33 12.62 2.19
C GLU A 175 18.44 11.61 1.47
N ARG A 176 17.29 12.09 0.94
CA ARG A 176 16.34 11.27 0.18
C ARG A 176 17.02 10.54 -0.99
N ALA A 177 17.89 11.22 -1.74
CA ALA A 177 18.61 10.62 -2.85
C ALA A 177 19.47 9.43 -2.41
N THR A 178 20.19 9.57 -1.29
CA THR A 178 20.99 8.48 -0.70
C THR A 178 20.11 7.28 -0.31
N LEU A 179 18.93 7.51 0.26
CA LEU A 179 18.01 6.43 0.58
C LEU A 179 17.56 5.67 -0.69
N VAL A 180 17.23 6.41 -1.76
CA VAL A 180 16.83 5.83 -3.04
C VAL A 180 17.97 4.99 -3.65
N ASP A 181 19.20 5.49 -3.64
CA ASP A 181 20.37 4.78 -4.16
C ASP A 181 20.64 3.49 -3.36
N VAL A 182 20.58 3.55 -2.04
CA VAL A 182 20.74 2.37 -1.16
C VAL A 182 19.65 1.33 -1.44
N LEU A 183 18.40 1.75 -1.59
CA LEU A 183 17.29 0.85 -1.91
C LEU A 183 17.48 0.19 -3.27
N ALA A 184 17.92 0.95 -4.29
CA ALA A 184 18.19 0.42 -5.63
C ALA A 184 19.29 -0.66 -5.60
N ASP A 185 20.39 -0.41 -4.91
CA ASP A 185 21.49 -1.37 -4.74
C ASP A 185 21.04 -2.65 -4.02
N LEU A 186 20.26 -2.51 -2.95
CA LEU A 186 19.75 -3.65 -2.18
C LEU A 186 18.79 -4.50 -3.03
N PHE A 187 17.93 -3.88 -3.82
CA PHE A 187 16.99 -4.60 -4.67
C PHE A 187 17.69 -5.39 -5.77
N VAL A 188 18.73 -4.83 -6.41
CA VAL A 188 19.55 -5.55 -7.37
C VAL A 188 20.20 -6.79 -6.74
N ARG A 189 20.71 -6.69 -5.51
CA ARG A 189 21.31 -7.82 -4.78
C ARG A 189 20.28 -8.89 -4.44
N ILE A 190 19.08 -8.51 -4.00
CA ILE A 190 17.99 -9.45 -3.71
C ILE A 190 17.57 -10.19 -4.97
N ASP A 191 17.44 -9.50 -6.11
CA ASP A 191 17.09 -10.11 -7.39
C ASP A 191 18.20 -11.02 -7.93
N GLY A 192 19.45 -10.64 -7.77
CA GLY A 192 20.60 -11.51 -8.11
C GLY A 192 20.59 -12.81 -7.32
N ALA A 193 20.29 -12.76 -6.03
CA ALA A 193 20.16 -13.95 -5.19
C ALA A 193 18.96 -14.83 -5.58
N ARG A 194 17.87 -14.23 -6.06
CA ARG A 194 16.70 -14.93 -6.61
C ARG A 194 17.02 -15.72 -7.87
N SER A 195 17.83 -15.14 -8.75
CA SER A 195 18.17 -15.71 -10.07
C SER A 195 19.28 -16.77 -10.01
N ALA A 196 20.09 -16.80 -8.95
CA ALA A 196 21.13 -17.79 -8.76
C ALA A 196 20.52 -19.19 -8.58
N ALA A 197 20.71 -20.08 -9.56
CA ALA A 197 20.34 -21.50 -9.43
C ALA A 197 21.09 -22.11 -8.22
N PRO A 198 20.49 -23.05 -7.48
CA PRO A 198 21.25 -23.84 -6.52
C PRO A 198 22.32 -24.60 -7.31
N GLY A 199 23.58 -24.29 -7.03
CA GLY A 199 24.68 -25.07 -7.59
C GLY A 199 24.39 -26.54 -7.36
N THR A 200 24.34 -27.32 -8.45
CA THR A 200 24.39 -28.77 -8.40
C THR A 200 25.72 -29.14 -7.76
N SER A 201 25.73 -29.24 -6.42
CA SER A 201 26.79 -29.99 -5.73
C SER A 201 26.58 -31.45 -6.13
N SER A 202 27.27 -31.88 -7.19
CA SER A 202 27.53 -33.29 -7.40
C SER A 202 28.42 -33.76 -6.25
N CYS A 203 27.84 -34.59 -5.36
CA CYS A 203 28.59 -35.57 -4.58
C CYS A 203 28.76 -36.83 -5.43
#